data_499b8cf16fdff5f9af53a975735dcfa3
#
_entry.id   499b8cf16fdff5f9af53a975735dcfa3
#
_cell.length_a   1.000
_cell.length_b   1.000
_cell.length_c   1.000
_cell.angle_alpha   90.00
_cell.angle_beta   90.00
_cell.angle_gamma   90.00
#
_symmetry.space_group_name_H-M   'P 1'
#
loop_
_entity.id
_entity.type
_entity.pdbx_description
1 polymer ?
#
loop_
_entity_poly.entity_id
_entity_poly.type
_entity_poly.pdbx_seq_one_letter_code
_entity_poly.pdbx_strand_id
1 'polypeptide(L)'
;MAKLRGVKSKELYPAVFSRHAEAYKSRLDEVMARGEARGRLRMLELCGAAPGMRVLDLACGPGNMTLLLAQRVRPGGRVIGVDLARGMIALAAREHQPDTWFAVMDFERLGLSDQAFDAVACGHGLQFAPDLDRALREAWRVLRPSGVLAASVPAAVTDESVWTIIDRVVDRHLPPPPKAVDDSATRAIVGDPDAFHSAAVGVGFASASVEVVDEEVHWDSAEMLVSRCMSWWQFASRIDAVDASFRETFMAEATEAVRREHPGTVTTHSRNLVLTARRA
;
A
#
# COMPACT_ATOMS: atom_id res chain seq x y z
N MET A 1 -21.48 -24.84 -18.76
CA MET A 1 -20.33 -23.93 -18.57
C MET A 1 -20.60 -23.09 -17.32
N ALA A 2 -19.99 -23.43 -16.19
CA ALA A 2 -20.07 -22.60 -14.99
C ALA A 2 -19.35 -21.27 -15.29
N LYS A 3 -20.09 -20.14 -15.24
CA LYS A 3 -19.47 -18.81 -15.26
C LYS A 3 -18.47 -18.75 -14.12
N LEU A 4 -17.18 -18.65 -14.42
CA LEU A 4 -16.15 -18.26 -13.44
C LEU A 4 -16.64 -16.94 -12.83
N ARG A 5 -17.19 -16.98 -11.62
CA ARG A 5 -17.45 -15.79 -10.84
C ARG A 5 -16.08 -15.18 -10.56
N GLY A 6 -15.81 -13.99 -11.11
CA GLY A 6 -14.57 -13.29 -10.81
C GLY A 6 -14.43 -13.07 -9.30
N VAL A 7 -13.21 -13.13 -8.80
CA VAL A 7 -12.91 -12.92 -7.37
C VAL A 7 -13.05 -11.42 -7.07
N LYS A 8 -13.67 -11.08 -5.93
CA LYS A 8 -13.78 -9.69 -5.49
C LYS A 8 -12.49 -9.22 -4.79
N SER A 9 -12.18 -7.94 -4.90
CA SER A 9 -11.00 -7.32 -4.29
C SER A 9 -10.91 -7.58 -2.79
N LYS A 10 -12.02 -7.49 -2.05
CA LYS A 10 -12.07 -7.76 -0.59
C LYS A 10 -11.89 -9.24 -0.20
N GLU A 11 -11.92 -10.15 -1.15
CA GLU A 11 -11.59 -11.56 -0.94
C GLU A 11 -10.13 -11.85 -1.37
N LEU A 12 -9.74 -11.32 -2.53
CA LEU A 12 -8.45 -11.57 -3.16
C LEU A 12 -7.30 -10.95 -2.37
N TYR A 13 -7.31 -9.60 -2.23
CA TYR A 13 -6.15 -8.88 -1.67
C TYR A 13 -5.87 -9.25 -0.21
N PRO A 14 -6.86 -9.30 0.71
CA PRO A 14 -6.58 -9.68 2.09
C PRO A 14 -6.03 -11.11 2.21
N ALA A 15 -6.46 -12.03 1.35
CA ALA A 15 -5.96 -13.40 1.36
C ALA A 15 -4.48 -13.47 0.92
N VAL A 16 -4.11 -12.78 -0.16
CA VAL A 16 -2.72 -12.73 -0.65
C VAL A 16 -1.83 -12.02 0.38
N PHE A 17 -2.21 -10.82 0.82
CA PHE A 17 -1.42 -10.06 1.79
C PHE A 17 -1.27 -10.77 3.13
N SER A 18 -2.29 -11.51 3.60
CA SER A 18 -2.17 -12.29 4.83
C SER A 18 -1.14 -13.40 4.73
N ARG A 19 -1.06 -14.11 3.59
CA ARG A 19 -0.08 -15.18 3.37
C ARG A 19 1.35 -14.67 3.27
N HIS A 20 1.54 -13.51 2.66
CA HIS A 20 2.85 -12.93 2.37
C HIS A 20 3.26 -11.80 3.33
N ALA A 21 2.59 -11.68 4.49
CA ALA A 21 2.76 -10.57 5.41
C ALA A 21 4.21 -10.39 5.88
N GLU A 22 4.91 -11.48 6.27
CA GLU A 22 6.30 -11.44 6.72
C GLU A 22 7.26 -10.97 5.60
N ALA A 23 7.12 -11.51 4.40
CA ALA A 23 7.96 -11.12 3.26
C ALA A 23 7.70 -9.66 2.85
N TYR A 24 6.43 -9.23 2.86
CA TYR A 24 6.04 -7.84 2.62
C TYR A 24 6.66 -6.89 3.66
N LYS A 25 6.55 -7.24 4.96
CA LYS A 25 7.12 -6.44 6.04
C LYS A 25 8.63 -6.31 5.90
N SER A 26 9.34 -7.44 5.71
CA SER A 26 10.81 -7.43 5.56
C SER A 26 11.28 -6.49 4.44
N ARG A 27 10.60 -6.52 3.29
CA ARG A 27 10.90 -5.61 2.17
C ARG A 27 10.59 -4.15 2.53
N LEU A 28 9.44 -3.89 3.15
CA LEU A 28 9.03 -2.53 3.49
C LEU A 28 9.95 -1.93 4.55
N ASP A 29 10.33 -2.70 5.58
CA ASP A 29 11.28 -2.28 6.61
C ASP A 29 12.61 -1.83 5.99
N GLU A 30 13.12 -2.59 5.03
CA GLU A 30 14.38 -2.30 4.34
C GLU A 30 14.32 -1.00 3.53
N VAL A 31 13.30 -0.84 2.70
CA VAL A 31 13.10 0.38 1.88
C VAL A 31 12.83 1.60 2.77
N MET A 32 12.07 1.43 3.85
CA MET A 32 11.80 2.49 4.82
C MET A 32 13.06 2.89 5.59
N ALA A 33 13.89 1.94 6.02
CA ALA A 33 15.13 2.22 6.75
C ALA A 33 16.11 3.06 5.92
N ARG A 34 16.11 2.90 4.59
CA ARG A 34 16.92 3.69 3.67
C ARG A 34 16.27 5.02 3.27
N GLY A 35 15.05 5.31 3.73
CA GLY A 35 14.32 6.53 3.36
C GLY A 35 13.83 6.54 1.91
N GLU A 36 13.78 5.39 1.26
CA GLU A 36 13.45 5.26 -0.16
C GLU A 36 11.95 5.15 -0.44
N ALA A 37 11.12 4.85 0.55
CA ALA A 37 9.66 4.84 0.43
C ALA A 37 9.08 6.26 0.42
N ARG A 38 9.53 7.09 -0.53
CA ARG A 38 9.31 8.56 -0.54
C ARG A 38 7.83 8.94 -0.54
N GLY A 39 6.99 8.21 -1.29
CA GLY A 39 5.54 8.46 -1.30
C GLY A 39 4.89 8.28 0.06
N ARG A 40 5.27 7.22 0.81
CA ARG A 40 4.78 6.99 2.17
C ARG A 40 5.35 8.00 3.18
N LEU A 41 6.62 8.33 3.07
CA LEU A 41 7.26 9.32 3.93
C LEU A 41 6.64 10.70 3.72
N ARG A 42 6.37 11.08 2.47
CA ARG A 42 5.70 12.33 2.16
C ARG A 42 4.27 12.37 2.71
N MET A 43 3.53 11.29 2.59
CA MET A 43 2.20 11.12 3.21
C MET A 43 2.26 11.32 4.74
N LEU A 44 3.25 10.74 5.42
CA LEU A 44 3.44 10.94 6.86
C LEU A 44 3.71 12.40 7.24
N GLU A 45 4.43 13.15 6.41
CA GLU A 45 4.66 14.58 6.62
C GLU A 45 3.36 15.37 6.47
N LEU A 46 2.66 15.16 5.37
CA LEU A 46 1.42 15.85 5.02
C LEU A 46 0.24 15.49 5.94
N CYS A 47 0.28 14.32 6.57
CA CYS A 47 -0.68 13.93 7.60
C CYS A 47 -0.68 14.92 8.79
N GLY A 48 0.44 15.61 9.05
CA GLY A 48 0.55 16.62 10.08
C GLY A 48 0.40 16.08 11.51
N ALA A 49 0.66 14.77 11.71
CA ALA A 49 0.57 14.13 13.02
C ALA A 49 1.49 14.83 14.04
N ALA A 50 0.92 15.26 15.17
CA ALA A 50 1.59 16.03 16.21
C ALA A 50 1.21 15.52 17.62
N PRO A 51 1.98 15.88 18.66
CA PRO A 51 1.74 15.44 20.04
C PRO A 51 0.28 15.66 20.49
N GLY A 52 -0.29 14.64 21.14
CA GLY A 52 -1.67 14.65 21.62
C GLY A 52 -2.74 14.25 20.60
N MET A 53 -2.42 14.15 19.32
CA MET A 53 -3.38 13.81 18.27
C MET A 53 -3.83 12.35 18.31
N ARG A 54 -5.06 12.13 17.85
CA ARG A 54 -5.63 10.82 17.54
C ARG A 54 -5.55 10.61 16.04
N VAL A 55 -4.82 9.59 15.61
CA VAL A 55 -4.61 9.30 14.18
C VAL A 55 -5.15 7.91 13.84
N LEU A 56 -5.79 7.80 12.69
CA LEU A 56 -6.21 6.53 12.10
C LEU A 56 -5.31 6.21 10.90
N ASP A 57 -4.76 5.00 10.87
CA ASP A 57 -3.97 4.48 9.75
C ASP A 57 -4.78 3.42 9.00
N LEU A 58 -5.29 3.78 7.84
CA LEU A 58 -6.10 2.91 6.96
C LEU A 58 -5.19 2.03 6.11
N ALA A 59 -5.57 0.76 5.98
CA ALA A 59 -4.75 -0.27 5.32
C ALA A 59 -3.32 -0.28 5.91
N CYS A 60 -3.23 -0.32 7.23
CA CYS A 60 -1.97 -0.17 7.97
C CYS A 60 -0.95 -1.29 7.68
N GLY A 61 -1.37 -2.38 7.05
CA GLY A 61 -0.53 -3.53 6.78
C GLY A 61 0.12 -4.07 8.06
N PRO A 62 1.44 -4.33 8.03
CA PRO A 62 2.18 -4.84 9.19
C PRO A 62 2.53 -3.76 10.23
N GLY A 63 1.97 -2.53 10.11
CA GLY A 63 2.06 -1.49 11.13
C GLY A 63 3.22 -0.50 10.97
N ASN A 64 4.00 -0.55 9.90
CA ASN A 64 5.16 0.34 9.70
C ASN A 64 4.80 1.83 9.85
N MET A 65 3.75 2.29 9.16
CA MET A 65 3.31 3.68 9.24
C MET A 65 2.68 3.99 10.60
N THR A 66 1.90 3.07 11.15
CA THR A 66 1.28 3.20 12.49
C THR A 66 2.32 3.49 13.56
N LEU A 67 3.46 2.76 13.54
CA LEU A 67 4.54 2.95 14.52
C LEU A 67 5.24 4.31 14.36
N LEU A 68 5.47 4.77 13.15
CA LEU A 68 6.03 6.09 12.88
C LEU A 68 5.06 7.23 13.27
N LEU A 69 3.77 7.05 13.03
CA LEU A 69 2.74 7.98 13.48
C LEU A 69 2.68 8.01 15.02
N ALA A 70 2.79 6.86 15.70
CA ALA A 70 2.80 6.78 17.16
C ALA A 70 3.96 7.57 17.77
N GLN A 71 5.14 7.56 17.15
CA GLN A 71 6.27 8.38 17.59
C GLN A 71 5.97 9.88 17.49
N ARG A 72 5.27 10.31 16.43
CA ARG A 72 4.94 11.72 16.20
C ARG A 72 3.85 12.26 17.13
N VAL A 73 2.89 11.41 17.51
CA VAL A 73 1.78 11.86 18.37
C VAL A 73 2.09 11.83 19.87
N ARG A 74 3.23 11.30 20.27
CA ARG A 74 3.69 11.33 21.67
C ARG A 74 4.17 12.74 22.08
N PRO A 75 3.94 13.13 23.36
CA PRO A 75 3.14 12.44 24.36
C PRO A 75 1.64 12.67 24.19
N GLY A 76 0.83 11.75 24.75
CA GLY A 76 -0.61 11.92 24.92
C GLY A 76 -1.48 11.59 23.70
N GLY A 77 -0.89 11.38 22.52
CA GLY A 77 -1.60 10.98 21.32
C GLY A 77 -1.81 9.47 21.22
N ARG A 78 -2.57 9.05 20.22
CA ARG A 78 -2.92 7.64 19.98
C ARG A 78 -3.05 7.35 18.50
N VAL A 79 -2.67 6.13 18.09
CA VAL A 79 -2.83 5.67 16.70
C VAL A 79 -3.61 4.36 16.66
N ILE A 80 -4.59 4.28 15.78
CA ILE A 80 -5.30 3.04 15.46
C ILE A 80 -4.94 2.65 14.04
N GLY A 81 -4.35 1.47 13.85
CA GLY A 81 -4.13 0.87 12.55
C GLY A 81 -5.24 -0.12 12.21
N VAL A 82 -5.81 -0.01 11.02
CA VAL A 82 -6.83 -0.95 10.54
C VAL A 82 -6.44 -1.53 9.18
N ASP A 83 -6.65 -2.83 9.02
CA ASP A 83 -6.43 -3.53 7.74
C ASP A 83 -7.43 -4.68 7.61
N LEU A 84 -7.80 -5.02 6.37
CA LEU A 84 -8.71 -6.14 6.14
C LEU A 84 -7.96 -7.50 6.15
N ALA A 85 -6.66 -7.50 5.92
CA ALA A 85 -5.80 -8.68 5.92
C ALA A 85 -5.43 -9.10 7.34
N ARG A 86 -6.04 -10.20 7.82
CA ARG A 86 -5.81 -10.72 9.18
C ARG A 86 -4.35 -11.02 9.49
N GLY A 87 -3.60 -11.56 8.51
CA GLY A 87 -2.17 -11.85 8.67
C GLY A 87 -1.34 -10.58 8.88
N MET A 88 -1.69 -9.48 8.22
CA MET A 88 -1.06 -8.17 8.44
C MET A 88 -1.30 -7.68 9.86
N ILE A 89 -2.55 -7.69 10.33
CA ILE A 89 -2.89 -7.26 11.71
C ILE A 89 -2.24 -8.16 12.76
N ALA A 90 -2.19 -9.48 12.53
CA ALA A 90 -1.50 -10.38 13.45
C ALA A 90 0.00 -10.05 13.56
N LEU A 91 0.63 -9.64 12.47
CA LEU A 91 2.03 -9.24 12.45
C LEU A 91 2.23 -7.88 13.13
N ALA A 92 1.40 -6.88 12.79
CA ALA A 92 1.43 -5.55 13.41
C ALA A 92 1.25 -5.61 14.95
N ALA A 93 0.37 -6.48 15.43
CA ALA A 93 0.11 -6.66 16.85
C ALA A 93 1.32 -7.21 17.65
N ARG A 94 2.29 -7.88 17.00
CA ARG A 94 3.52 -8.34 17.65
C ARG A 94 4.45 -7.18 18.03
N GLU A 95 4.36 -6.08 17.32
CA GLU A 95 5.16 -4.87 17.54
C GLU A 95 4.36 -3.77 18.27
N HIS A 96 3.29 -4.17 18.97
CA HIS A 96 2.42 -3.27 19.71
C HIS A 96 3.22 -2.35 20.64
N GLN A 97 2.86 -1.06 20.63
CA GLN A 97 3.35 -0.04 21.55
C GLN A 97 2.18 0.51 22.40
N PRO A 98 2.43 1.10 23.58
CA PRO A 98 1.37 1.54 24.49
C PRO A 98 0.31 2.45 23.87
N ASP A 99 0.68 3.22 22.86
CA ASP A 99 -0.19 4.20 22.20
C ASP A 99 -0.70 3.74 20.81
N THR A 100 -0.59 2.42 20.52
CA THR A 100 -1.03 1.83 19.25
C THR A 100 -2.06 0.72 19.46
N TRP A 101 -3.07 0.66 18.60
CA TRP A 101 -4.06 -0.41 18.53
C TRP A 101 -4.19 -0.88 17.10
N PHE A 102 -4.46 -2.16 16.91
CA PHE A 102 -4.64 -2.77 15.61
C PHE A 102 -5.94 -3.55 15.55
N ALA A 103 -6.70 -3.39 14.46
CA ALA A 103 -7.97 -4.08 14.26
C ALA A 103 -8.17 -4.54 12.83
N VAL A 104 -8.78 -5.73 12.65
CA VAL A 104 -9.25 -6.16 11.33
C VAL A 104 -10.52 -5.39 11.01
N MET A 105 -10.45 -4.53 9.98
CA MET A 105 -11.57 -3.65 9.63
C MET A 105 -11.54 -3.28 8.14
N ASP A 106 -12.71 -3.14 7.55
CA ASP A 106 -12.89 -2.64 6.19
C ASP A 106 -12.95 -1.11 6.21
N PHE A 107 -12.04 -0.45 5.49
CA PHE A 107 -12.00 1.01 5.44
C PHE A 107 -13.17 1.65 4.66
N GLU A 108 -13.95 0.88 3.90
CA GLU A 108 -15.22 1.33 3.33
C GLU A 108 -16.39 1.23 4.32
N ARG A 109 -16.17 0.65 5.49
CA ARG A 109 -17.16 0.49 6.55
C ARG A 109 -16.48 0.43 7.92
N LEU A 110 -16.02 1.58 8.38
CA LEU A 110 -15.35 1.70 9.66
C LEU A 110 -16.34 1.59 10.83
N GLY A 111 -16.09 0.68 11.75
CA GLY A 111 -16.83 0.57 13.02
C GLY A 111 -16.36 1.61 14.06
N LEU A 112 -16.01 2.82 13.62
CA LEU A 112 -15.46 3.89 14.43
C LEU A 112 -16.44 5.09 14.46
N SER A 113 -16.43 5.84 15.56
CA SER A 113 -17.30 6.99 15.73
C SER A 113 -16.99 8.14 14.78
N ASP A 114 -18.00 8.93 14.44
CA ASP A 114 -17.83 10.17 13.71
C ASP A 114 -16.90 11.11 14.47
N GLN A 115 -16.11 11.89 13.73
CA GLN A 115 -15.28 12.97 14.28
C GLN A 115 -14.37 12.53 15.43
N ALA A 116 -13.84 11.32 15.35
CA ALA A 116 -13.01 10.73 16.40
C ALA A 116 -11.52 11.01 16.23
N PHE A 117 -11.07 11.40 15.03
CA PHE A 117 -9.66 11.53 14.68
C PHE A 117 -9.28 12.92 14.18
N ASP A 118 -8.09 13.35 14.54
CA ASP A 118 -7.48 14.60 14.09
C ASP A 118 -6.87 14.44 12.70
N ALA A 119 -6.36 13.24 12.38
CA ALA A 119 -5.84 12.90 11.08
C ALA A 119 -6.14 11.44 10.69
N VAL A 120 -6.21 11.21 9.38
CA VAL A 120 -6.31 9.87 8.76
C VAL A 120 -5.15 9.73 7.78
N ALA A 121 -4.39 8.66 7.89
CA ALA A 121 -3.33 8.28 6.98
C ALA A 121 -3.71 7.04 6.19
N CYS A 122 -3.24 6.89 4.94
CA CYS A 122 -3.40 5.68 4.15
C CYS A 122 -2.19 5.48 3.22
N GLY A 123 -1.28 4.59 3.60
CA GLY A 123 -0.06 4.32 2.84
C GLY A 123 -0.22 3.17 1.83
N HIS A 124 -0.53 3.45 0.56
CA HIS A 124 -0.73 2.46 -0.50
C HIS A 124 -1.89 1.48 -0.25
N GLY A 125 -3.05 2.01 0.18
CA GLY A 125 -4.26 1.22 0.46
C GLY A 125 -5.41 1.52 -0.49
N LEU A 126 -5.66 2.81 -0.83
CA LEU A 126 -6.87 3.23 -1.55
C LEU A 126 -7.03 2.59 -2.93
N GLN A 127 -5.95 2.24 -3.63
CA GLN A 127 -6.00 1.58 -4.94
C GLN A 127 -6.65 0.18 -4.90
N PHE A 128 -6.87 -0.38 -3.73
CA PHE A 128 -7.52 -1.68 -3.53
C PHE A 128 -9.00 -1.58 -3.14
N ALA A 129 -9.53 -0.35 -3.00
CA ALA A 129 -10.94 -0.11 -2.71
C ALA A 129 -11.82 -0.50 -3.92
N PRO A 130 -12.83 -1.36 -3.79
CA PRO A 130 -13.86 -1.50 -4.82
C PRO A 130 -14.71 -0.24 -5.00
N ASP A 131 -14.88 0.54 -3.95
CA ASP A 131 -15.67 1.78 -3.92
C ASP A 131 -14.85 2.91 -3.25
N LEU A 132 -14.12 3.67 -4.07
CA LEU A 132 -13.28 4.77 -3.59
C LEU A 132 -14.10 5.88 -2.92
N ASP A 133 -15.27 6.22 -3.46
CA ASP A 133 -16.16 7.25 -2.91
C ASP A 133 -16.56 6.88 -1.47
N ARG A 134 -16.92 5.62 -1.25
CA ARG A 134 -17.26 5.12 0.07
C ARG A 134 -16.07 5.12 1.03
N ALA A 135 -14.88 4.75 0.58
CA ALA A 135 -13.66 4.81 1.38
C ALA A 135 -13.33 6.25 1.80
N LEU A 136 -13.42 7.19 0.87
CA LEU A 136 -13.19 8.60 1.14
C LEU A 136 -14.27 9.21 2.05
N ARG A 137 -15.54 8.82 1.91
CA ARG A 137 -16.63 9.24 2.81
C ARG A 137 -16.42 8.73 4.24
N GLU A 138 -15.97 7.51 4.43
CA GLU A 138 -15.66 6.97 5.75
C GLU A 138 -14.47 7.71 6.38
N ALA A 139 -13.41 7.98 5.60
CA ALA A 139 -12.30 8.81 6.06
C ALA A 139 -12.77 10.22 6.46
N TRP A 140 -13.62 10.85 5.65
CA TRP A 140 -14.23 12.14 5.96
C TRP A 140 -15.10 12.09 7.22
N ARG A 141 -15.94 11.08 7.37
CA ARG A 141 -16.85 10.93 8.51
C ARG A 141 -16.13 10.85 9.85
N VAL A 142 -15.04 10.06 9.90
CA VAL A 142 -14.28 9.83 11.15
C VAL A 142 -13.34 11.00 11.51
N LEU A 143 -12.99 11.87 10.56
CA LEU A 143 -12.20 13.07 10.82
C LEU A 143 -13.02 14.12 11.57
N ARG A 144 -12.39 14.83 12.49
CA ARG A 144 -12.92 16.03 13.11
C ARG A 144 -12.99 17.20 12.12
N PRO A 145 -13.77 18.25 12.40
CA PRO A 145 -13.62 19.51 11.69
C PRO A 145 -12.16 19.96 11.66
N SER A 146 -11.69 20.46 10.54
CA SER A 146 -10.29 20.81 10.24
C SER A 146 -9.30 19.65 10.22
N GLY A 147 -9.75 18.40 10.40
CA GLY A 147 -8.92 17.21 10.31
C GLY A 147 -8.41 16.94 8.88
N VAL A 148 -7.31 16.20 8.78
CA VAL A 148 -6.59 15.95 7.53
C VAL A 148 -6.63 14.47 7.15
N LEU A 149 -6.96 14.17 5.89
CA LEU A 149 -6.64 12.91 5.24
C LEU A 149 -5.35 13.10 4.44
N ALA A 150 -4.36 12.22 4.65
CA ALA A 150 -3.20 12.08 3.78
C ALA A 150 -3.13 10.64 3.25
N ALA A 151 -3.03 10.49 1.93
CA ALA A 151 -2.98 9.16 1.32
C ALA A 151 -1.94 9.11 0.22
N SER A 152 -1.11 8.06 0.19
CA SER A 152 -0.22 7.78 -0.94
C SER A 152 -0.71 6.57 -1.72
N VAL A 153 -0.58 6.62 -3.03
CA VAL A 153 -0.86 5.50 -3.94
C VAL A 153 0.25 5.37 -4.97
N PRO A 154 0.61 4.15 -5.39
CA PRO A 154 1.52 3.98 -6.51
C PRO A 154 0.83 4.48 -7.78
N ALA A 155 1.53 5.30 -8.56
CA ALA A 155 1.14 5.73 -9.88
C ALA A 155 1.86 4.89 -10.95
N ALA A 156 2.04 5.44 -12.15
CA ALA A 156 2.73 4.75 -13.22
C ALA A 156 4.19 4.43 -12.86
N VAL A 157 4.66 3.26 -13.27
CA VAL A 157 6.08 2.91 -13.27
C VAL A 157 6.77 3.79 -14.32
N THR A 158 7.86 4.45 -13.94
CA THR A 158 8.59 5.36 -14.83
C THR A 158 9.81 4.73 -15.47
N ASP A 159 10.26 3.59 -14.93
CA ASP A 159 11.33 2.76 -15.47
C ASP A 159 10.77 1.39 -15.86
N GLU A 160 10.52 1.22 -17.15
CA GLU A 160 9.97 -0.04 -17.66
C GLU A 160 11.03 -1.13 -17.86
N SER A 161 12.32 -0.80 -17.87
CA SER A 161 13.38 -1.73 -18.27
C SER A 161 13.47 -2.95 -17.35
N VAL A 162 13.69 -2.75 -16.06
CA VAL A 162 13.85 -3.84 -15.10
C VAL A 162 12.56 -4.62 -14.90
N TRP A 163 11.44 -3.91 -14.76
CA TRP A 163 10.12 -4.53 -14.57
C TRP A 163 9.71 -5.35 -15.79
N THR A 164 9.97 -4.84 -17.00
CA THR A 164 9.71 -5.56 -18.25
C THR A 164 10.51 -6.85 -18.35
N ILE A 165 11.77 -6.86 -17.86
CA ILE A 165 12.60 -8.06 -17.81
C ILE A 165 11.96 -9.11 -16.89
N ILE A 166 11.61 -8.72 -15.66
CA ILE A 166 11.01 -9.60 -14.66
C ILE A 166 9.65 -10.12 -15.17
N ASP A 167 8.76 -9.24 -15.64
CA ASP A 167 7.45 -9.60 -16.14
C ASP A 167 7.54 -10.58 -17.31
N ARG A 168 8.49 -10.41 -18.24
CA ARG A 168 8.71 -11.34 -19.35
C ARG A 168 9.07 -12.74 -18.89
N VAL A 169 9.89 -12.87 -17.85
CA VAL A 169 10.22 -14.17 -17.27
C VAL A 169 9.02 -14.75 -16.54
N VAL A 170 8.40 -13.95 -15.70
CA VAL A 170 7.23 -14.35 -14.92
C VAL A 170 6.08 -14.81 -15.83
N ASP A 171 5.81 -14.09 -16.93
CA ASP A 171 4.71 -14.41 -17.86
C ASP A 171 4.94 -15.69 -18.67
N ARG A 172 6.20 -16.12 -18.83
CA ARG A 172 6.53 -17.42 -19.44
C ARG A 172 6.23 -18.61 -18.52
N HIS A 173 6.37 -18.40 -17.21
CA HIS A 173 6.36 -19.49 -16.24
C HIS A 173 5.13 -19.52 -15.35
N LEU A 174 4.52 -18.38 -15.08
CA LEU A 174 3.43 -18.27 -14.13
C LEU A 174 2.11 -17.88 -14.83
N PRO A 175 0.98 -18.36 -14.31
CA PRO A 175 -0.31 -17.90 -14.82
C PRO A 175 -0.45 -16.38 -14.64
N PRO A 176 -1.30 -15.72 -15.43
CA PRO A 176 -1.56 -14.30 -15.22
C PRO A 176 -2.07 -14.03 -13.79
N PRO A 177 -1.79 -12.84 -13.22
CA PRO A 177 -2.26 -12.52 -11.88
C PRO A 177 -3.80 -12.58 -11.83
N PRO A 178 -4.37 -13.09 -10.73
CA PRO A 178 -5.80 -13.03 -10.56
C PRO A 178 -6.22 -11.55 -10.57
N LYS A 179 -7.28 -11.25 -11.34
CA LYS A 179 -7.83 -9.90 -11.40
C LYS A 179 -9.07 -9.81 -10.54
N ALA A 180 -9.11 -8.84 -9.66
CA ALA A 180 -10.36 -8.45 -9.03
C ALA A 180 -11.31 -7.87 -10.09
N VAL A 181 -12.59 -8.13 -9.94
CA VAL A 181 -13.60 -7.72 -10.95
C VAL A 181 -14.22 -6.36 -10.64
N ASP A 182 -13.85 -5.75 -9.54
CA ASP A 182 -14.53 -4.60 -8.93
C ASP A 182 -13.64 -3.40 -8.56
N ASP A 183 -12.34 -3.41 -8.89
CA ASP A 183 -11.41 -2.34 -8.51
C ASP A 183 -10.85 -1.50 -9.66
N SER A 184 -11.18 -1.79 -10.90
CA SER A 184 -10.61 -1.12 -12.08
C SER A 184 -10.92 0.38 -12.12
N ALA A 185 -12.12 0.78 -11.72
CA ALA A 185 -12.53 2.18 -11.68
C ALA A 185 -11.71 2.97 -10.65
N THR A 186 -11.54 2.43 -9.45
CA THR A 186 -10.72 3.04 -8.40
C THR A 186 -9.28 3.24 -8.86
N ARG A 187 -8.67 2.22 -9.48
CA ARG A 187 -7.29 2.32 -9.98
C ARG A 187 -7.11 3.40 -11.03
N ALA A 188 -8.11 3.57 -11.92
CA ALA A 188 -8.09 4.64 -12.91
C ALA A 188 -8.15 6.02 -12.24
N ILE A 189 -9.02 6.20 -11.22
CA ILE A 189 -9.18 7.47 -10.51
C ILE A 189 -7.90 7.81 -9.71
N VAL A 190 -7.40 6.88 -8.88
CA VAL A 190 -6.24 7.17 -8.02
C VAL A 190 -4.92 7.23 -8.79
N GLY A 191 -4.87 6.75 -10.04
CA GLY A 191 -3.72 6.86 -10.93
C GLY A 191 -3.63 8.18 -11.69
N ASP A 192 -4.66 9.01 -11.65
CA ASP A 192 -4.74 10.32 -12.29
C ASP A 192 -4.85 11.43 -11.23
N PRO A 193 -3.94 12.42 -11.19
CA PRO A 193 -3.93 13.46 -10.16
C PRO A 193 -5.22 14.28 -10.08
N ASP A 194 -5.78 14.65 -11.23
CA ASP A 194 -6.99 15.51 -11.30
C ASP A 194 -8.25 14.73 -10.91
N ALA A 195 -8.34 13.47 -11.34
CA ALA A 195 -9.42 12.58 -10.95
C ALA A 195 -9.38 12.27 -9.44
N PHE A 196 -8.19 12.03 -8.88
CA PHE A 196 -8.03 11.75 -7.46
C PHE A 196 -8.36 12.98 -6.58
N HIS A 197 -7.91 14.17 -7.00
CA HIS A 197 -8.32 15.44 -6.40
C HIS A 197 -9.85 15.60 -6.42
N SER A 198 -10.45 15.43 -7.61
CA SER A 198 -11.89 15.59 -7.81
C SER A 198 -12.72 14.62 -6.98
N ALA A 199 -12.26 13.38 -6.82
CA ALA A 199 -12.90 12.38 -5.96
C ALA A 199 -12.92 12.83 -4.49
N ALA A 200 -11.83 13.39 -3.97
CA ALA A 200 -11.80 13.91 -2.60
C ALA A 200 -12.74 15.12 -2.40
N VAL A 201 -12.72 16.08 -3.32
CA VAL A 201 -13.64 17.24 -3.27
C VAL A 201 -15.10 16.79 -3.38
N GLY A 202 -15.38 15.81 -4.25
CA GLY A 202 -16.73 15.28 -4.50
C GLY A 202 -17.39 14.66 -3.27
N VAL A 203 -16.62 14.12 -2.32
CA VAL A 203 -17.16 13.56 -1.07
C VAL A 203 -17.32 14.59 0.05
N GLY A 204 -16.87 15.85 -0.16
CA GLY A 204 -17.10 16.96 0.77
C GLY A 204 -15.88 17.46 1.53
N PHE A 205 -14.65 17.09 1.13
CA PHE A 205 -13.47 17.77 1.66
C PHE A 205 -13.44 19.24 1.19
N ALA A 206 -13.16 20.16 2.11
CA ALA A 206 -13.16 21.60 1.84
C ALA A 206 -12.00 22.04 0.94
N SER A 207 -10.88 21.32 1.01
CA SER A 207 -9.73 21.48 0.12
C SER A 207 -9.05 20.14 -0.10
N ALA A 208 -8.47 19.99 -1.28
CA ALA A 208 -7.63 18.85 -1.61
C ALA A 208 -6.44 19.28 -2.46
N SER A 209 -5.35 18.56 -2.40
CA SER A 209 -4.21 18.67 -3.31
C SER A 209 -3.61 17.30 -3.56
N VAL A 210 -3.05 17.09 -4.74
CA VAL A 210 -2.33 15.86 -5.09
C VAL A 210 -0.93 16.24 -5.54
N GLU A 211 0.06 15.72 -4.84
CA GLU A 211 1.48 15.88 -5.19
C GLU A 211 1.95 14.62 -5.94
N VAL A 212 2.80 14.83 -6.95
CA VAL A 212 3.54 13.75 -7.63
C VAL A 212 4.88 13.60 -6.95
N VAL A 213 5.18 12.40 -6.47
CA VAL A 213 6.43 12.09 -5.76
C VAL A 213 7.16 10.99 -6.50
N ASP A 214 8.30 11.31 -7.10
CA ASP A 214 9.18 10.33 -7.70
C ASP A 214 9.93 9.56 -6.61
N GLU A 215 10.01 8.26 -6.79
CA GLU A 215 10.60 7.32 -5.84
C GLU A 215 11.67 6.51 -6.56
N GLU A 216 12.84 6.43 -5.95
CA GLU A 216 13.98 5.67 -6.41
C GLU A 216 14.38 4.69 -5.33
N VAL A 217 14.47 3.41 -5.67
CA VAL A 217 14.81 2.33 -4.75
C VAL A 217 16.04 1.60 -5.26
N HIS A 218 17.04 1.47 -4.39
CA HIS A 218 18.30 0.80 -4.67
C HIS A 218 18.29 -0.65 -4.15
N TRP A 219 18.76 -1.56 -4.98
CA TRP A 219 18.89 -2.98 -4.70
C TRP A 219 20.36 -3.38 -4.87
N ASP A 220 20.95 -3.97 -3.86
CA ASP A 220 22.37 -4.31 -3.86
C ASP A 220 22.72 -5.35 -4.95
N SER A 221 21.74 -6.12 -5.40
CA SER A 221 21.91 -7.07 -6.48
C SER A 221 20.60 -7.45 -7.17
N ALA A 222 20.68 -8.09 -8.32
CA ALA A 222 19.54 -8.68 -9.03
C ALA A 222 18.81 -9.73 -8.16
N GLU A 223 19.54 -10.51 -7.37
CA GLU A 223 19.00 -11.49 -6.44
C GLU A 223 18.09 -10.84 -5.40
N MET A 224 18.58 -9.74 -4.82
CA MET A 224 17.82 -9.00 -3.82
C MET A 224 16.55 -8.42 -4.43
N LEU A 225 16.64 -7.76 -5.58
CA LEU A 225 15.47 -7.24 -6.28
C LEU A 225 14.45 -8.33 -6.55
N VAL A 226 14.84 -9.43 -7.21
CA VAL A 226 13.93 -10.51 -7.59
C VAL A 226 13.31 -11.15 -6.35
N SER A 227 14.10 -11.46 -5.33
CA SER A 227 13.60 -12.03 -4.08
C SER A 227 12.58 -11.12 -3.40
N ARG A 228 12.84 -9.81 -3.34
CA ARG A 228 11.98 -8.85 -2.65
C ARG A 228 10.71 -8.51 -3.44
N CYS A 229 10.79 -8.39 -4.76
CA CYS A 229 9.60 -8.07 -5.57
C CYS A 229 8.59 -9.23 -5.59
N MET A 230 9.00 -10.47 -5.32
CA MET A 230 8.10 -11.62 -5.18
C MET A 230 7.10 -11.46 -4.01
N SER A 231 7.33 -10.54 -3.08
CA SER A 231 6.37 -10.18 -2.03
C SER A 231 5.28 -9.19 -2.49
N TRP A 232 5.39 -8.61 -3.68
CA TRP A 232 4.35 -7.75 -4.23
C TRP A 232 3.13 -8.58 -4.62
N TRP A 233 1.93 -8.04 -4.37
CA TRP A 233 0.70 -8.78 -4.56
C TRP A 233 0.58 -9.44 -5.95
N GLN A 234 1.03 -8.76 -7.02
CA GLN A 234 0.95 -9.24 -8.40
C GLN A 234 1.84 -10.47 -8.65
N PHE A 235 3.01 -10.57 -8.01
CA PHE A 235 3.89 -11.72 -8.10
C PHE A 235 3.51 -12.77 -7.05
N ALA A 236 3.30 -12.34 -5.81
CA ALA A 236 2.93 -13.22 -4.70
C ALA A 236 1.70 -14.08 -5.01
N SER A 237 0.66 -13.47 -5.61
CA SER A 237 -0.56 -14.18 -6.02
C SER A 237 -0.35 -15.24 -7.11
N ARG A 238 0.68 -15.08 -7.94
CA ARG A 238 1.04 -16.01 -9.04
C ARG A 238 1.92 -17.15 -8.52
N ILE A 239 2.86 -16.83 -7.63
CA ILE A 239 3.77 -17.80 -7.00
C ILE A 239 3.02 -18.83 -6.18
N ASP A 240 1.92 -18.47 -5.54
CA ASP A 240 1.08 -19.39 -4.78
C ASP A 240 0.52 -20.56 -5.62
N ALA A 241 0.48 -20.40 -6.94
CA ALA A 241 -0.03 -21.41 -7.86
C ALA A 241 1.00 -22.49 -8.25
N VAL A 242 2.26 -22.35 -7.84
CA VAL A 242 3.34 -23.25 -8.25
C VAL A 242 4.10 -23.85 -7.06
N ASP A 243 4.70 -25.02 -7.25
CA ASP A 243 5.50 -25.69 -6.22
C ASP A 243 6.84 -25.01 -5.94
N ALA A 244 7.50 -25.39 -4.86
CA ALA A 244 8.74 -24.77 -4.40
C ALA A 244 9.90 -24.96 -5.39
N SER A 245 10.04 -26.13 -6.01
CA SER A 245 11.14 -26.41 -6.94
C SER A 245 11.02 -25.57 -8.21
N PHE A 246 9.81 -25.38 -8.66
CA PHE A 246 9.53 -24.51 -9.80
C PHE A 246 9.80 -23.03 -9.48
N ARG A 247 9.49 -22.58 -8.24
CA ARG A 247 9.83 -21.21 -7.78
C ARG A 247 11.31 -20.94 -7.86
N GLU A 248 12.14 -21.85 -7.36
CA GLU A 248 13.60 -21.72 -7.39
C GLU A 248 14.11 -21.57 -8.83
N THR A 249 13.59 -22.38 -9.75
CA THR A 249 14.00 -22.35 -11.16
C THR A 249 13.67 -21.02 -11.82
N PHE A 250 12.43 -20.55 -11.70
CA PHE A 250 12.05 -19.31 -12.37
C PHE A 250 12.67 -18.07 -11.70
N MET A 251 12.88 -18.09 -10.37
CA MET A 251 13.58 -17.02 -9.67
C MET A 251 15.04 -16.92 -10.11
N ALA A 252 15.71 -18.06 -10.29
CA ALA A 252 17.07 -18.09 -10.85
C ALA A 252 17.12 -17.53 -12.27
N GLU A 253 16.15 -17.87 -13.13
CA GLU A 253 16.05 -17.33 -14.48
C GLU A 253 15.78 -15.81 -14.49
N ALA A 254 14.86 -15.34 -13.64
CA ALA A 254 14.56 -13.90 -13.52
C ALA A 254 15.80 -13.13 -13.02
N THR A 255 16.49 -13.67 -12.03
CA THR A 255 17.73 -13.10 -11.49
C THR A 255 18.80 -12.98 -12.56
N GLU A 256 19.04 -14.06 -13.32
CA GLU A 256 20.04 -14.06 -14.40
C GLU A 256 19.67 -13.12 -15.53
N ALA A 257 18.39 -13.00 -15.87
CA ALA A 257 17.91 -12.06 -16.87
C ALA A 257 18.16 -10.60 -16.45
N VAL A 258 17.87 -10.26 -15.19
CA VAL A 258 18.14 -8.92 -14.63
C VAL A 258 19.65 -8.65 -14.58
N ARG A 259 20.45 -9.61 -14.05
CA ARG A 259 21.91 -9.47 -13.93
C ARG A 259 22.60 -9.21 -15.25
N ARG A 260 22.11 -9.85 -16.33
CA ARG A 260 22.68 -9.67 -17.69
C ARG A 260 22.55 -8.25 -18.21
N GLU A 261 21.42 -7.60 -17.96
CA GLU A 261 21.15 -6.23 -18.41
C GLU A 261 21.59 -5.18 -17.39
N HIS A 262 21.59 -5.56 -16.09
CA HIS A 262 21.95 -4.71 -14.95
C HIS A 262 22.98 -5.41 -14.05
N PRO A 263 24.27 -5.45 -14.45
CA PRO A 263 25.33 -6.05 -13.62
C PRO A 263 25.62 -5.17 -12.40
N GLY A 264 25.57 -5.74 -11.19
CA GLY A 264 25.82 -5.05 -9.93
C GLY A 264 24.55 -4.57 -9.23
N THR A 265 24.62 -3.36 -8.68
CA THR A 265 23.45 -2.70 -8.06
C THR A 265 22.37 -2.38 -9.10
N VAL A 266 21.13 -2.56 -8.72
CA VAL A 266 19.97 -2.25 -9.56
C VAL A 266 19.20 -1.10 -8.94
N THR A 267 18.84 -0.11 -9.73
CA THR A 267 17.99 1.00 -9.31
C THR A 267 16.66 0.90 -10.02
N THR A 268 15.57 1.01 -9.26
CA THR A 268 14.20 1.04 -9.81
C THR A 268 13.57 2.39 -9.55
N HIS A 269 12.85 2.90 -10.54
CA HIS A 269 12.15 4.16 -10.47
C HIS A 269 10.65 3.93 -10.49
N SER A 270 9.94 4.63 -9.64
CA SER A 270 8.49 4.62 -9.59
C SER A 270 7.95 6.00 -9.26
N ARG A 271 6.66 6.18 -9.43
CA ARG A 271 5.96 7.42 -9.11
C ARG A 271 4.81 7.12 -8.17
N ASN A 272 4.63 8.02 -7.21
CA ASN A 272 3.50 7.98 -6.28
C ASN A 272 2.67 9.25 -6.42
N LEU A 273 1.36 9.14 -6.22
CA LEU A 273 0.50 10.29 -5.98
C LEU A 273 0.22 10.37 -4.48
N VAL A 274 0.36 11.57 -3.93
CA VAL A 274 0.09 11.83 -2.51
C VAL A 274 -1.03 12.85 -2.39
N LEU A 275 -2.21 12.38 -2.02
CA LEU A 275 -3.38 13.20 -1.73
C LEU A 275 -3.27 13.76 -0.32
N THR A 276 -3.55 15.06 -0.18
CA THR A 276 -3.88 15.70 1.10
C THR A 276 -5.24 16.34 0.96
N ALA A 277 -6.16 16.06 1.88
CA ALA A 277 -7.49 16.63 1.86
C ALA A 277 -7.92 17.04 3.28
N ARG A 278 -8.56 18.20 3.40
CA ARG A 278 -8.97 18.77 4.70
C ARG A 278 -10.48 18.80 4.82
N ARG A 279 -11.00 18.30 5.94
CA ARG A 279 -12.40 18.45 6.31
C ARG A 279 -12.66 19.91 6.75
N ALA A 280 -13.85 20.49 6.37
CA ALA A 280 -14.32 21.79 6.84
C ALA A 280 -14.47 21.84 8.38
#